data_60a0885211e10aa02f6a854ee7cb93e5
#
_entry.id   60a0885211e10aa02f6a854ee7cb93e5
#
_cell.length_a   1.000
_cell.length_b   1.000
_cell.length_c   1.000
_cell.angle_alpha   90.00
_cell.angle_beta   90.00
_cell.angle_gamma   90.00
#
_symmetry.space_group_name_H-M   'P 1'
#
loop_
_entity.id
_entity.type
_entity.pdbx_description
1 polymer ?
#
loop_
_entity_poly.entity_id
_entity_poly.type
_entity_poly.pdbx_seq_one_letter_code
_entity_poly.pdbx_strand_id
1 'polypeptide(L)'
;MIIPKGEVRHQNLLTTYTDFPALLSTLELEGFSGIIEIDFPENKGFLFIDSGKIINGEAKTGNGSKRTVGPEAIQYLLSLSKQKEGVLNIYRLLPEQVAIVASNLQHQILFKGLSTDFTRLDRLLLKLKEEKHNGFIEIFTEENQAVGVLFLQEGEPAEMFITPASGPSVFGRKSISAFVENAIKEGAIFNVYKSQGKNAREEMAVGGGVEDQSELLLILQEILSKAEKLVDEISQKGKFLGAFKKSLLEKVDVYPFLDPFSGEFSYQDGTILFTGEVPWKDLIHGIGESLRAALSDLEEELPKNKMLSLKWKAELESTFEAHREAMRRLGVDVMFSSLFQ
;
A
#
# COMPACT_ATOMS: atom_id res chain seq x y z
N MET A 1 8.21 -16.19 1.62
CA MET A 1 7.61 -15.99 2.96
C MET A 1 6.47 -16.98 3.14
N ILE A 2 6.38 -17.59 4.29
CA ILE A 2 5.24 -18.41 4.71
C ILE A 2 4.14 -17.45 5.19
N ILE A 3 2.95 -17.61 4.62
CA ILE A 3 1.80 -16.78 4.97
C ILE A 3 1.07 -17.43 6.15
N PRO A 4 0.89 -16.72 7.27
CA PRO A 4 0.23 -17.26 8.44
C PRO A 4 -1.26 -17.46 8.18
N LYS A 5 -1.79 -18.58 8.66
CA LYS A 5 -3.23 -18.86 8.66
C LYS A 5 -3.77 -18.57 10.05
N GLY A 6 -4.54 -17.50 10.17
CA GLY A 6 -5.20 -17.11 11.42
C GLY A 6 -6.42 -18.00 11.75
N GLU A 7 -7.34 -17.44 12.52
CA GLU A 7 -8.60 -18.12 12.83
C GLU A 7 -9.42 -18.33 11.55
N VAL A 8 -9.88 -19.56 11.35
CA VAL A 8 -10.69 -19.90 10.17
C VAL A 8 -12.05 -19.23 10.28
N ARG A 9 -12.38 -18.39 9.30
CA ARG A 9 -13.73 -17.84 9.14
C ARG A 9 -14.57 -18.66 8.17
N HIS A 10 -14.02 -18.96 7.01
CA HIS A 10 -14.62 -19.81 6.00
C HIS A 10 -13.56 -20.66 5.33
N GLN A 11 -13.87 -21.90 5.06
CA GLN A 11 -13.00 -22.82 4.33
C GLN A 11 -13.75 -23.51 3.20
N ASN A 12 -12.99 -23.83 2.15
CA ASN A 12 -13.46 -24.61 1.00
C ASN A 12 -14.69 -24.00 0.30
N LEU A 13 -14.75 -22.66 0.25
CA LEU A 13 -15.77 -22.00 -0.56
C LEU A 13 -15.41 -22.18 -2.03
N LEU A 14 -16.25 -22.86 -2.78
CA LEU A 14 -16.04 -23.05 -4.22
C LEU A 14 -16.46 -21.80 -4.98
N THR A 15 -15.58 -21.30 -5.83
CA THR A 15 -15.85 -20.10 -6.66
C THR A 15 -17.07 -20.29 -7.57
N THR A 16 -17.38 -21.54 -7.94
CA THR A 16 -18.59 -21.88 -8.71
C THR A 16 -19.90 -21.46 -8.03
N TYR A 17 -19.92 -21.47 -6.69
CA TYR A 17 -21.12 -21.21 -5.87
C TYR A 17 -20.99 -19.94 -5.03
N THR A 18 -19.84 -19.27 -5.06
CA THR A 18 -19.57 -18.08 -4.27
C THR A 18 -19.63 -16.83 -5.15
N ASP A 19 -20.53 -15.90 -4.82
CA ASP A 19 -20.49 -14.57 -5.38
C ASP A 19 -19.34 -13.79 -4.68
N PHE A 20 -18.16 -13.78 -5.30
CA PHE A 20 -16.97 -13.19 -4.71
C PHE A 20 -17.10 -11.67 -4.50
N PRO A 21 -17.65 -10.88 -5.43
CA PRO A 21 -17.97 -9.47 -5.19
C PRO A 21 -18.88 -9.24 -3.98
N ALA A 22 -19.95 -10.00 -3.85
CA ALA A 22 -20.85 -9.90 -2.69
C ALA A 22 -20.15 -10.29 -1.38
N LEU A 23 -19.27 -11.29 -1.42
CA LEU A 23 -18.43 -11.68 -0.29
C LEU A 23 -17.50 -10.53 0.14
N LEU A 24 -16.81 -9.88 -0.80
CA LEU A 24 -15.94 -8.73 -0.50
C LEU A 24 -16.74 -7.58 0.11
N SER A 25 -17.89 -7.23 -0.46
CA SER A 25 -18.75 -6.18 0.09
C SER A 25 -19.23 -6.51 1.52
N THR A 26 -19.51 -7.78 1.81
CA THR A 26 -19.86 -8.21 3.17
C THR A 26 -18.68 -8.03 4.14
N LEU A 27 -17.48 -8.41 3.72
CA LEU A 27 -16.25 -8.25 4.52
C LEU A 27 -15.94 -6.77 4.77
N GLU A 28 -16.20 -5.91 3.80
CA GLU A 28 -16.04 -4.46 3.93
C GLU A 28 -17.02 -3.88 4.95
N LEU A 29 -18.31 -4.19 4.83
CA LEU A 29 -19.35 -3.73 5.78
C LEU A 29 -19.09 -4.17 7.23
N GLU A 30 -18.46 -5.33 7.41
CA GLU A 30 -18.11 -5.85 8.73
C GLU A 30 -16.78 -5.31 9.26
N GLY A 31 -16.04 -4.49 8.50
CA GLY A 31 -14.71 -4.04 8.88
C GLY A 31 -13.72 -5.20 9.10
N PHE A 32 -13.82 -6.24 8.25
CA PHE A 32 -13.01 -7.44 8.40
C PHE A 32 -11.52 -7.17 8.24
N SER A 33 -10.69 -7.79 9.09
CA SER A 33 -9.24 -7.85 8.91
C SER A 33 -8.78 -9.30 8.84
N GLY A 34 -7.93 -9.62 7.84
CA GLY A 34 -7.49 -10.98 7.62
C GLY A 34 -6.96 -11.24 6.21
N ILE A 35 -7.02 -12.51 5.82
CA ILE A 35 -6.47 -13.00 4.55
C ILE A 35 -7.53 -13.82 3.82
N ILE A 36 -7.66 -13.60 2.51
CA ILE A 36 -8.35 -14.51 1.61
C ILE A 36 -7.30 -15.27 0.81
N GLU A 37 -7.22 -16.56 1.01
CA GLU A 37 -6.45 -17.48 0.17
C GLU A 37 -7.31 -17.90 -1.03
N ILE A 38 -6.77 -17.75 -2.22
CA ILE A 38 -7.40 -18.11 -3.48
C ILE A 38 -6.57 -19.22 -4.12
N ASP A 39 -7.15 -20.39 -4.31
CA ASP A 39 -6.45 -21.59 -4.77
C ASP A 39 -7.12 -22.17 -6.03
N PHE A 40 -6.37 -22.19 -7.13
CA PHE A 40 -6.73 -22.80 -8.41
C PHE A 40 -5.65 -23.80 -8.82
N PRO A 41 -5.91 -24.75 -9.71
CA PRO A 41 -4.96 -25.83 -10.04
C PRO A 41 -3.55 -25.36 -10.40
N GLU A 42 -3.41 -24.23 -11.11
CA GLU A 42 -2.11 -23.70 -11.55
C GLU A 42 -1.77 -22.34 -10.93
N ASN A 43 -2.68 -21.77 -10.18
CA ASN A 43 -2.58 -20.40 -9.68
C ASN A 43 -3.02 -20.33 -8.24
N LYS A 44 -2.19 -19.71 -7.42
CA LYS A 44 -2.49 -19.54 -5.99
C LYS A 44 -2.17 -18.12 -5.57
N GLY A 45 -2.95 -17.56 -4.66
CA GLY A 45 -2.63 -16.25 -4.12
C GLY A 45 -3.35 -15.91 -2.84
N PHE A 46 -3.01 -14.73 -2.34
CA PHE A 46 -3.52 -14.19 -1.09
C PHE A 46 -3.91 -12.73 -1.28
N LEU A 47 -5.09 -12.37 -0.81
CA LEU A 47 -5.50 -10.97 -0.62
C LEU A 47 -5.43 -10.65 0.86
N PHE A 48 -4.81 -9.54 1.19
CA PHE A 48 -4.67 -9.03 2.55
C PHE A 48 -5.68 -7.91 2.75
N ILE A 49 -6.55 -8.08 3.74
CA ILE A 49 -7.65 -7.15 4.02
C ILE A 49 -7.46 -6.56 5.41
N ASP A 50 -7.49 -5.25 5.51
CA ASP A 50 -7.53 -4.53 6.78
C ASP A 50 -8.74 -3.62 6.84
N SER A 51 -9.52 -3.77 7.92
CA SER A 51 -10.73 -2.96 8.17
C SER A 51 -11.68 -2.93 6.96
N GLY A 52 -11.83 -4.09 6.28
CA GLY A 52 -12.68 -4.26 5.10
C GLY A 52 -12.01 -3.93 3.76
N LYS A 53 -10.84 -3.28 3.75
CA LYS A 53 -10.16 -2.87 2.52
C LYS A 53 -9.03 -3.82 2.14
N ILE A 54 -8.90 -4.10 0.84
CA ILE A 54 -7.75 -4.87 0.31
C ILE A 54 -6.54 -3.94 0.31
N ILE A 55 -5.54 -4.26 1.14
CA ILE A 55 -4.32 -3.45 1.29
C ILE A 55 -3.14 -3.98 0.48
N ASN A 56 -3.11 -5.26 0.17
CA ASN A 56 -2.03 -5.88 -0.63
C ASN A 56 -2.48 -7.23 -1.18
N GLY A 57 -1.70 -7.79 -2.11
CA GLY A 57 -1.92 -9.12 -2.67
C GLY A 57 -0.62 -9.79 -3.09
N GLU A 58 -0.60 -11.12 -3.05
CA GLU A 58 0.45 -11.96 -3.63
C GLU A 58 -0.19 -13.00 -4.54
N ALA A 59 0.30 -13.11 -5.77
CA ALA A 59 -0.12 -14.13 -6.71
C ALA A 59 1.07 -14.97 -7.17
N LYS A 60 0.87 -16.28 -7.26
CA LYS A 60 1.79 -17.25 -7.85
C LYS A 60 1.09 -17.93 -9.02
N THR A 61 1.71 -17.90 -10.20
CA THR A 61 1.17 -18.46 -11.44
C THR A 61 2.10 -19.52 -11.98
N GLY A 62 1.54 -20.43 -12.81
CA GLY A 62 2.32 -21.49 -13.45
C GLY A 62 3.02 -22.40 -12.43
N ASN A 63 2.28 -22.96 -11.49
CA ASN A 63 2.80 -23.78 -10.38
C ASN A 63 3.91 -23.10 -9.56
N GLY A 64 3.80 -21.77 -9.40
CA GLY A 64 4.74 -20.97 -8.59
C GLY A 64 5.96 -20.47 -9.36
N SER A 65 6.00 -20.64 -10.69
CA SER A 65 7.10 -20.17 -11.54
C SER A 65 7.23 -18.65 -11.60
N LYS A 66 6.09 -17.93 -11.52
CA LYS A 66 6.06 -16.46 -11.46
C LYS A 66 5.35 -16.01 -10.19
N ARG A 67 5.97 -15.10 -9.44
CA ARG A 67 5.42 -14.45 -8.26
C ARG A 67 5.24 -12.96 -8.54
N THR A 68 4.05 -12.45 -8.23
CA THR A 68 3.69 -11.03 -8.36
C THR A 68 3.14 -10.55 -7.01
N VAL A 69 3.39 -9.29 -6.65
CA VAL A 69 2.95 -8.67 -5.40
C VAL A 69 2.42 -7.28 -5.69
N GLY A 70 1.46 -6.82 -4.90
CA GLY A 70 0.89 -5.47 -5.00
C GLY A 70 -0.33 -5.39 -5.93
N PRO A 71 -0.59 -4.20 -6.52
CA PRO A 71 -1.80 -3.93 -7.31
C PRO A 71 -2.02 -4.90 -8.47
N GLU A 72 -0.96 -5.27 -9.19
CA GLU A 72 -1.04 -6.24 -10.29
C GLU A 72 -1.52 -7.62 -9.79
N ALA A 73 -1.01 -8.06 -8.63
CA ALA A 73 -1.45 -9.31 -8.02
C ALA A 73 -2.92 -9.25 -7.58
N ILE A 74 -3.36 -8.11 -7.00
CA ILE A 74 -4.75 -7.90 -6.59
C ILE A 74 -5.67 -8.00 -7.80
N GLN A 75 -5.40 -7.25 -8.87
CA GLN A 75 -6.21 -7.28 -10.10
C GLN A 75 -6.28 -8.68 -10.70
N TYR A 76 -5.14 -9.38 -10.75
CA TYR A 76 -5.07 -10.74 -11.23
C TYR A 76 -5.96 -11.68 -10.40
N LEU A 77 -5.86 -11.65 -9.07
CA LEU A 77 -6.64 -12.49 -8.17
C LEU A 77 -8.14 -12.19 -8.22
N LEU A 78 -8.53 -10.92 -8.33
CA LEU A 78 -9.92 -10.51 -8.52
C LEU A 78 -10.48 -11.02 -9.87
N SER A 79 -9.66 -11.05 -10.92
CA SER A 79 -10.07 -11.62 -12.21
C SER A 79 -10.21 -13.15 -12.15
N LEU A 80 -9.28 -13.80 -11.44
CA LEU A 80 -9.24 -15.25 -11.26
C LEU A 80 -10.45 -15.75 -10.48
N SER A 81 -10.87 -15.01 -9.44
CA SER A 81 -12.02 -15.38 -8.60
C SER A 81 -13.37 -15.44 -9.35
N LYS A 82 -13.45 -14.86 -10.55
CA LYS A 82 -14.62 -14.95 -11.44
C LYS A 82 -14.65 -16.26 -12.23
N GLN A 83 -13.58 -17.03 -12.24
CA GLN A 83 -13.50 -18.31 -12.89
C GLN A 83 -14.14 -19.39 -12.01
N LYS A 84 -14.58 -20.48 -12.65
CA LYS A 84 -15.07 -21.68 -11.96
C LYS A 84 -13.88 -22.56 -11.56
N GLU A 85 -14.10 -23.48 -10.60
CA GLU A 85 -13.13 -24.51 -10.19
C GLU A 85 -12.00 -24.03 -9.24
N GLY A 86 -12.15 -22.90 -8.57
CA GLY A 86 -11.26 -22.45 -7.52
C GLY A 86 -11.84 -22.66 -6.12
N VAL A 87 -10.97 -22.59 -5.13
CA VAL A 87 -11.30 -22.67 -3.70
C VAL A 87 -10.86 -21.39 -2.99
N LEU A 88 -11.73 -20.85 -2.15
CA LEU A 88 -11.45 -19.71 -1.30
C LEU A 88 -11.42 -20.15 0.17
N ASN A 89 -10.40 -19.71 0.88
CA ASN A 89 -10.32 -19.86 2.33
C ASN A 89 -10.13 -18.47 2.96
N ILE A 90 -10.86 -18.17 4.03
CA ILE A 90 -10.84 -16.86 4.69
C ILE A 90 -10.38 -17.05 6.13
N TYR A 91 -9.31 -16.35 6.48
CA TYR A 91 -8.69 -16.39 7.79
C TYR A 91 -8.73 -15.02 8.44
N ARG A 92 -9.23 -14.95 9.68
CA ARG A 92 -9.22 -13.71 10.46
C ARG A 92 -7.85 -13.51 11.10
N LEU A 93 -7.36 -12.28 11.03
CA LEU A 93 -6.17 -11.79 11.71
C LEU A 93 -6.48 -10.46 12.37
N LEU A 94 -5.65 -10.04 13.32
CA LEU A 94 -5.70 -8.69 13.85
C LEU A 94 -5.17 -7.69 12.80
N PRO A 95 -5.66 -6.44 12.77
CA PRO A 95 -5.20 -5.43 11.82
C PRO A 95 -3.67 -5.28 11.78
N GLU A 96 -3.02 -5.22 12.94
CA GLU A 96 -1.57 -5.12 13.05
C GLU A 96 -0.84 -6.35 12.49
N GLN A 97 -1.43 -7.53 12.56
CA GLN A 97 -0.87 -8.77 12.00
C GLN A 97 -0.98 -8.76 10.47
N VAL A 98 -2.12 -8.31 9.94
CA VAL A 98 -2.29 -8.14 8.50
C VAL A 98 -1.27 -7.14 7.96
N ALA A 99 -1.15 -5.98 8.61
CA ALA A 99 -0.24 -4.92 8.20
C ALA A 99 1.22 -5.39 8.16
N ILE A 100 1.68 -6.11 9.21
CA ILE A 100 3.07 -6.57 9.26
C ILE A 100 3.37 -7.66 8.21
N VAL A 101 2.42 -8.54 7.91
CA VAL A 101 2.60 -9.55 6.86
C VAL A 101 2.59 -8.88 5.49
N ALA A 102 1.62 -8.01 5.23
CA ALA A 102 1.46 -7.32 3.95
C ALA A 102 2.68 -6.46 3.59
N SER A 103 3.29 -5.75 4.57
CA SER A 103 4.49 -4.93 4.34
C SER A 103 5.75 -5.73 4.05
N ASN A 104 5.78 -7.01 4.41
CA ASN A 104 6.91 -7.88 4.18
C ASN A 104 6.78 -8.78 2.94
N LEU A 105 5.74 -8.60 2.12
CA LEU A 105 5.58 -9.37 0.89
C LEU A 105 6.69 -9.10 -0.12
N GLN A 106 7.11 -7.85 -0.27
CA GLN A 106 8.28 -7.48 -1.07
C GLN A 106 9.53 -7.57 -0.19
N HIS A 107 10.37 -8.55 -0.45
CA HIS A 107 11.57 -8.80 0.36
C HIS A 107 12.71 -9.37 -0.46
N GLN A 108 13.93 -9.14 0.03
CA GLN A 108 15.16 -9.71 -0.48
C GLN A 108 15.76 -10.66 0.57
N ILE A 109 16.25 -11.81 0.12
CA ILE A 109 16.97 -12.71 1.00
C ILE A 109 18.35 -12.15 1.30
N LEU A 110 18.69 -12.02 2.60
CA LEU A 110 20.03 -11.64 3.05
C LEU A 110 20.90 -12.85 3.35
N PHE A 111 20.34 -13.79 4.11
CA PHE A 111 21.02 -15.03 4.48
C PHE A 111 20.08 -16.21 4.31
N LYS A 112 20.58 -17.29 3.73
CA LYS A 112 19.81 -18.52 3.48
C LYS A 112 20.51 -19.72 4.10
N GLY A 113 19.73 -20.56 4.79
CA GLY A 113 20.21 -21.85 5.29
C GLY A 113 21.23 -21.73 6.42
N LEU A 114 21.12 -20.68 7.24
CA LEU A 114 21.96 -20.60 8.45
C LEU A 114 21.50 -21.65 9.45
N SER A 115 22.44 -22.45 10.00
CA SER A 115 22.16 -23.43 11.05
C SER A 115 22.60 -22.92 12.41
N THR A 116 21.84 -23.25 13.44
CA THR A 116 22.24 -22.99 14.84
C THR A 116 23.52 -23.71 15.25
N ASP A 117 23.94 -24.74 14.51
CA ASP A 117 25.22 -25.43 14.74
C ASP A 117 26.42 -24.53 14.51
N PHE A 118 26.31 -23.59 13.58
CA PHE A 118 27.41 -22.71 13.16
C PHE A 118 27.13 -21.23 13.43
N THR A 119 25.88 -20.84 13.59
CA THR A 119 25.48 -19.44 13.75
C THR A 119 24.66 -19.24 15.01
N ARG A 120 25.15 -18.41 15.89
CA ARG A 120 24.45 -18.04 17.12
C ARG A 120 23.29 -17.11 16.79
N LEU A 121 22.06 -17.62 16.90
CA LEU A 121 20.84 -16.86 16.60
C LEU A 121 20.68 -15.62 17.50
N ASP A 122 21.05 -15.71 18.78
CA ASP A 122 21.05 -14.57 19.70
C ASP A 122 21.97 -13.43 19.26
N ARG A 123 23.18 -13.76 18.75
CA ARG A 123 24.11 -12.76 18.23
C ARG A 123 23.64 -12.16 16.90
N LEU A 124 23.01 -12.97 16.05
CA LEU A 124 22.40 -12.48 14.81
C LEU A 124 21.30 -11.47 15.12
N LEU A 125 20.41 -11.76 16.08
CA LEU A 125 19.36 -10.84 16.50
C LEU A 125 19.93 -9.53 17.04
N LEU A 126 21.02 -9.58 17.84
CA LEU A 126 21.71 -8.37 18.31
C LEU A 126 22.25 -7.53 17.15
N LYS A 127 22.89 -8.17 16.17
CA LYS A 127 23.40 -7.49 14.98
C LYS A 127 22.27 -6.84 14.18
N LEU A 128 21.17 -7.55 13.94
CA LEU A 128 20.00 -7.02 13.23
C LEU A 128 19.37 -5.84 13.99
N LYS A 129 19.43 -5.86 15.33
CA LYS A 129 19.00 -4.73 16.16
C LYS A 129 19.91 -3.52 16.00
N GLU A 130 21.23 -3.70 16.02
CA GLU A 130 22.21 -2.62 15.81
C GLU A 130 22.06 -1.98 14.41
N GLU A 131 21.75 -2.80 13.40
CA GLU A 131 21.52 -2.37 12.01
C GLU A 131 20.10 -1.80 11.77
N LYS A 132 19.24 -1.74 12.81
CA LYS A 132 17.83 -1.33 12.69
C LYS A 132 17.10 -2.05 11.55
N HIS A 133 17.30 -3.36 11.49
CA HIS A 133 16.81 -4.18 10.40
C HIS A 133 15.27 -4.20 10.35
N ASN A 134 14.72 -3.95 9.16
CA ASN A 134 13.30 -4.15 8.85
C ASN A 134 13.15 -5.38 7.94
N GLY A 135 12.38 -6.37 8.38
CA GLY A 135 12.22 -7.61 7.65
C GLY A 135 11.71 -8.75 8.52
N PHE A 136 12.12 -9.96 8.18
CA PHE A 136 11.71 -11.14 8.95
C PHE A 136 12.74 -12.26 8.89
N ILE A 137 12.64 -13.19 9.84
CA ILE A 137 13.43 -14.42 9.91
C ILE A 137 12.46 -15.60 9.85
N GLU A 138 12.64 -16.51 8.89
CA GLU A 138 12.00 -17.83 8.89
C GLU A 138 12.89 -18.79 9.65
N ILE A 139 12.33 -19.51 10.64
CA ILE A 139 13.02 -20.43 11.50
C ILE A 139 12.35 -21.80 11.38
N PHE A 140 13.11 -22.81 10.97
CA PHE A 140 12.68 -24.18 10.78
C PHE A 140 13.31 -25.05 11.85
N THR A 141 12.51 -25.63 12.74
CA THR A 141 12.99 -26.57 13.77
C THR A 141 12.99 -28.00 13.24
N GLU A 142 14.06 -28.75 13.51
CA GLU A 142 14.21 -30.11 12.98
C GLU A 142 13.30 -31.10 13.69
N GLU A 143 13.22 -31.06 15.00
CA GLU A 143 12.46 -32.05 15.78
C GLU A 143 10.93 -31.87 15.72
N ASN A 144 10.46 -30.64 15.76
CA ASN A 144 9.03 -30.35 15.81
C ASN A 144 8.40 -30.00 14.47
N GLN A 145 9.19 -29.98 13.38
CA GLN A 145 8.74 -29.56 12.05
C GLN A 145 7.93 -28.25 12.07
N ALA A 146 8.15 -27.43 13.11
CA ALA A 146 7.49 -26.16 13.26
C ALA A 146 8.23 -25.10 12.45
N VAL A 147 7.47 -24.20 11.86
CA VAL A 147 8.01 -23.03 11.20
C VAL A 147 7.61 -21.79 11.97
N GLY A 148 8.61 -21.07 12.48
CA GLY A 148 8.42 -19.75 13.06
C GLY A 148 8.75 -18.67 12.05
N VAL A 149 7.98 -17.60 12.00
CA VAL A 149 8.34 -16.38 11.29
C VAL A 149 8.35 -15.24 12.28
N LEU A 150 9.54 -14.70 12.51
CA LEU A 150 9.78 -13.58 13.41
C LEU A 150 9.93 -12.30 12.57
N PHE A 151 9.00 -11.38 12.71
CA PHE A 151 9.07 -10.05 12.10
C PHE A 151 9.86 -9.09 12.97
N LEU A 152 10.73 -8.32 12.31
CA LEU A 152 11.57 -7.30 12.91
C LEU A 152 11.19 -5.92 12.36
N GLN A 153 11.05 -4.96 13.26
CA GLN A 153 10.85 -3.55 12.93
C GLN A 153 11.89 -2.71 13.68
N GLU A 154 12.68 -1.93 12.95
CA GLU A 154 13.83 -1.21 13.51
C GLU A 154 14.76 -2.12 14.33
N GLY A 155 14.89 -3.37 13.90
CA GLY A 155 15.68 -4.41 14.57
C GLY A 155 15.05 -5.03 15.80
N GLU A 156 13.90 -4.54 16.26
CA GLU A 156 13.18 -5.09 17.41
C GLU A 156 12.14 -6.12 16.97
N PRO A 157 11.96 -7.22 17.73
CA PRO A 157 10.89 -8.18 17.49
C PRO A 157 9.50 -7.52 17.57
N ALA A 158 8.81 -7.46 16.46
CA ALA A 158 7.50 -6.81 16.34
C ALA A 158 6.35 -7.81 16.53
N GLU A 159 6.42 -8.95 15.85
CA GLU A 159 5.42 -10.01 15.92
C GLU A 159 6.06 -11.35 15.54
N MET A 160 5.48 -12.43 16.01
CA MET A 160 5.89 -13.77 15.63
C MET A 160 4.66 -14.65 15.40
N PHE A 161 4.72 -15.49 14.40
CA PHE A 161 3.80 -16.61 14.31
C PHE A 161 4.55 -17.92 14.18
N ILE A 162 3.97 -18.98 14.74
CA ILE A 162 4.48 -20.33 14.69
C ILE A 162 3.40 -21.17 14.01
N THR A 163 3.79 -21.84 12.94
CA THR A 163 2.95 -22.84 12.26
C THR A 163 3.48 -24.21 12.63
N PRO A 164 2.79 -24.95 13.50
CA PRO A 164 3.18 -26.31 13.84
C PRO A 164 2.91 -27.24 12.65
N ALA A 165 3.52 -28.43 12.64
CA ALA A 165 3.30 -29.43 11.61
C ALA A 165 1.81 -29.86 11.50
N SER A 166 1.09 -29.76 12.61
CA SER A 166 -0.36 -30.02 12.69
C SER A 166 -1.02 -29.01 13.61
N GLY A 167 -2.08 -28.33 13.11
CA GLY A 167 -2.85 -27.37 13.87
C GLY A 167 -2.78 -25.93 13.32
N PRO A 168 -3.53 -25.02 13.93
CA PRO A 168 -3.55 -23.62 13.55
C PRO A 168 -2.23 -22.92 13.90
N SER A 169 -1.91 -21.86 13.16
CA SER A 169 -0.81 -20.97 13.50
C SER A 169 -1.07 -20.24 14.82
N VAL A 170 -0.05 -20.13 15.64
CA VAL A 170 -0.08 -19.41 16.92
C VAL A 170 0.66 -18.10 16.76
N PHE A 171 0.00 -17.01 17.12
CA PHE A 171 0.57 -15.66 17.10
C PHE A 171 0.91 -15.20 18.52
N GLY A 172 1.93 -14.37 18.65
CA GLY A 172 2.14 -13.60 19.85
C GLY A 172 3.60 -13.34 20.21
N ARG A 173 3.85 -12.15 20.71
CA ARG A 173 5.15 -11.71 21.20
C ARG A 173 5.66 -12.50 22.40
N LYS A 174 4.73 -13.02 23.24
CA LYS A 174 5.08 -13.81 24.43
C LYS A 174 5.75 -15.14 24.09
N SER A 175 5.55 -15.65 22.89
CA SER A 175 6.12 -16.91 22.43
C SER A 175 7.53 -16.76 21.83
N ILE A 176 8.01 -15.54 21.58
CA ILE A 176 9.27 -15.27 20.88
C ILE A 176 10.45 -15.85 21.66
N SER A 177 10.62 -15.47 22.92
CA SER A 177 11.76 -15.94 23.75
C SER A 177 11.79 -17.44 23.86
N ALA A 178 10.64 -18.05 24.20
CA ALA A 178 10.54 -19.50 24.34
C ALA A 178 10.83 -20.24 23.03
N PHE A 179 10.32 -19.73 21.89
CA PHE A 179 10.57 -20.35 20.58
C PHE A 179 12.04 -20.22 20.16
N VAL A 180 12.65 -19.04 20.37
CA VAL A 180 14.05 -18.79 20.04
C VAL A 180 14.96 -19.68 20.93
N GLU A 181 14.68 -19.79 22.23
CA GLU A 181 15.41 -20.66 23.14
C GLU A 181 15.32 -22.14 22.74
N ASN A 182 14.11 -22.60 22.36
CA ASN A 182 13.92 -23.96 21.88
C ASN A 182 14.64 -24.20 20.55
N ALA A 183 14.55 -23.24 19.60
CA ALA A 183 15.24 -23.34 18.32
C ALA A 183 16.78 -23.40 18.49
N ILE A 184 17.34 -22.70 19.47
CA ILE A 184 18.78 -22.77 19.79
C ILE A 184 19.11 -24.12 20.43
N LYS A 185 18.23 -24.67 21.28
CA LYS A 185 18.47 -25.88 22.04
C LYS A 185 18.28 -27.17 21.22
N GLU A 186 17.27 -27.18 20.36
CA GLU A 186 16.87 -28.33 19.57
C GLU A 186 17.52 -28.39 18.18
N GLY A 187 18.16 -27.32 17.77
CA GLY A 187 18.66 -27.14 16.41
C GLY A 187 17.61 -26.50 15.48
N ALA A 188 18.05 -25.57 14.67
CA ALA A 188 17.19 -24.91 13.68
C ALA A 188 17.98 -24.42 12.48
N ILE A 189 17.31 -24.37 11.35
CA ILE A 189 17.78 -23.68 10.14
C ILE A 189 16.96 -22.41 9.98
N PHE A 190 17.60 -21.30 9.59
CA PHE A 190 16.90 -20.04 9.43
C PHE A 190 17.36 -19.26 8.21
N ASN A 191 16.41 -18.52 7.65
CA ASN A 191 16.62 -17.61 6.54
C ASN A 191 16.29 -16.21 7.00
N VAL A 192 17.13 -15.23 6.64
CA VAL A 192 16.93 -13.82 6.98
C VAL A 192 16.57 -13.04 5.72
N TYR A 193 15.51 -12.26 5.83
CA TYR A 193 14.99 -11.45 4.74
C TYR A 193 14.94 -9.99 5.14
N LYS A 194 15.30 -9.11 4.21
CA LYS A 194 15.13 -7.67 4.33
C LYS A 194 13.88 -7.25 3.57
N SER A 195 12.97 -6.54 4.24
CA SER A 195 11.84 -5.93 3.59
C SER A 195 12.30 -4.88 2.59
N GLN A 196 11.73 -4.88 1.40
CA GLN A 196 11.95 -3.85 0.37
C GLN A 196 10.79 -2.84 0.36
N GLY A 197 9.68 -3.13 1.06
CA GLY A 197 8.58 -2.21 1.26
C GLY A 197 8.93 -1.12 2.27
N LYS A 198 8.49 0.09 2.04
CA LYS A 198 8.37 1.12 3.08
C LYS A 198 7.42 0.59 4.16
N ASN A 199 7.60 0.96 5.42
CA ASN A 199 6.75 0.50 6.52
C ASN A 199 5.27 0.59 6.14
N ALA A 200 4.52 -0.53 6.18
CA ALA A 200 3.10 -0.54 5.82
C ALA A 200 2.27 0.46 6.64
N ARG A 201 2.74 0.86 7.85
CA ARG A 201 2.11 1.96 8.60
C ARG A 201 2.35 3.34 7.98
N GLU A 202 3.47 3.53 7.27
CA GLU A 202 3.70 4.76 6.49
C GLU A 202 2.94 4.70 5.17
N GLU A 203 2.78 3.52 4.56
CA GLU A 203 1.91 3.30 3.39
C GLU A 203 0.42 3.37 3.76
N MET A 204 0.00 2.87 4.94
CA MET A 204 -1.39 3.03 5.43
C MET A 204 -1.70 4.48 5.86
N ALA A 205 -0.67 5.24 6.26
CA ALA A 205 -0.82 6.70 6.43
C ALA A 205 -0.79 7.46 5.09
N VAL A 206 -0.49 6.74 3.99
CA VAL A 206 -0.10 7.32 2.69
C VAL A 206 -0.84 6.68 1.51
N GLY A 207 -1.45 5.50 1.66
CA GLY A 207 -2.10 4.79 0.56
C GLY A 207 -3.52 4.35 0.89
N GLY A 208 -4.50 5.08 0.48
CA GLY A 208 -5.81 4.53 0.17
C GLY A 208 -5.65 3.42 -0.88
N GLY A 209 -6.58 2.46 -0.94
CA GLY A 209 -6.62 1.39 -1.95
C GLY A 209 -6.56 1.94 -3.38
N VAL A 210 -6.40 1.08 -4.37
CA VAL A 210 -6.35 1.49 -5.79
C VAL A 210 -7.58 2.35 -6.17
N GLU A 211 -8.72 2.13 -5.53
CA GLU A 211 -9.93 2.98 -5.68
C GLU A 211 -9.71 4.37 -5.06
N ASP A 212 -9.12 4.45 -3.87
CA ASP A 212 -8.79 5.71 -3.19
C ASP A 212 -7.75 6.50 -3.99
N GLN A 213 -6.81 5.82 -4.66
CA GLN A 213 -5.83 6.43 -5.58
C GLN A 213 -6.52 7.05 -6.77
N SER A 214 -7.35 6.28 -7.41
CA SER A 214 -8.09 6.72 -8.59
C SER A 214 -9.01 7.89 -8.25
N GLU A 215 -9.67 7.84 -7.09
CA GLU A 215 -10.56 8.89 -6.62
C GLU A 215 -9.81 10.18 -6.27
N LEU A 216 -8.65 10.08 -5.61
CA LEU A 216 -7.81 11.24 -5.33
C LEU A 216 -7.30 11.92 -6.60
N LEU A 217 -6.84 11.12 -7.57
CA LEU A 217 -6.40 11.63 -8.87
C LEU A 217 -7.56 12.29 -9.63
N LEU A 218 -8.77 11.75 -9.54
CA LEU A 218 -9.96 12.38 -10.13
C LEU A 218 -10.28 13.72 -9.48
N ILE A 219 -10.18 13.83 -8.16
CA ILE A 219 -10.39 15.10 -7.44
C ILE A 219 -9.34 16.13 -7.85
N LEU A 220 -8.04 15.75 -7.86
CA LEU A 220 -6.96 16.61 -8.31
C LEU A 220 -7.13 17.05 -9.78
N GLN A 221 -7.54 16.13 -10.63
CA GLN A 221 -7.81 16.41 -12.04
C GLN A 221 -8.97 17.40 -12.22
N GLU A 222 -10.04 17.25 -11.45
CA GLU A 222 -11.16 18.19 -11.48
C GLU A 222 -10.71 19.60 -11.03
N ILE A 223 -9.92 19.68 -9.96
CA ILE A 223 -9.35 20.94 -9.47
C ILE A 223 -8.51 21.62 -10.57
N LEU A 224 -7.56 20.90 -11.18
CA LEU A 224 -6.71 21.44 -12.23
C LEU A 224 -7.51 21.83 -13.47
N SER A 225 -8.47 21.02 -13.90
CA SER A 225 -9.33 21.31 -15.06
C SER A 225 -10.20 22.54 -14.84
N LYS A 226 -10.72 22.74 -13.62
CA LYS A 226 -11.47 23.96 -13.28
C LYS A 226 -10.57 25.20 -13.29
N ALA A 227 -9.33 25.09 -12.76
CA ALA A 227 -8.36 26.17 -12.82
C ALA A 227 -8.00 26.55 -14.27
N GLU A 228 -7.75 25.54 -15.12
CA GLU A 228 -7.45 25.74 -16.54
C GLU A 228 -8.60 26.47 -17.24
N LYS A 229 -9.82 25.98 -17.10
CA LYS A 229 -11.01 26.60 -17.71
C LYS A 229 -11.20 28.03 -17.26
N LEU A 230 -11.08 28.29 -15.95
CA LEU A 230 -11.27 29.62 -15.39
C LEU A 230 -10.24 30.62 -15.93
N VAL A 231 -8.96 30.20 -16.04
CA VAL A 231 -7.89 31.07 -16.57
C VAL A 231 -8.04 31.25 -18.07
N ASP A 232 -8.34 30.20 -18.82
CA ASP A 232 -8.50 30.25 -20.27
C ASP A 232 -9.72 31.08 -20.70
N GLU A 233 -10.77 31.15 -19.88
CA GLU A 233 -11.93 32.04 -20.10
C GLU A 233 -11.59 33.54 -20.00
N ILE A 234 -10.63 33.91 -19.16
CA ILE A 234 -10.27 35.30 -18.88
C ILE A 234 -8.97 35.72 -19.56
N SER A 235 -8.26 34.78 -20.19
CA SER A 235 -6.98 35.02 -20.87
C SER A 235 -6.91 34.30 -22.22
N GLN A 236 -5.71 33.92 -22.64
CA GLN A 236 -5.51 33.13 -23.86
C GLN A 236 -5.45 31.64 -23.49
N LYS A 237 -6.02 30.78 -24.33
CA LYS A 237 -5.97 29.34 -24.22
C LYS A 237 -4.53 28.85 -24.08
N GLY A 238 -4.30 27.95 -23.10
CA GLY A 238 -2.99 27.38 -22.81
C GLY A 238 -2.11 28.22 -21.88
N LYS A 239 -2.58 29.41 -21.45
CA LYS A 239 -1.82 30.28 -20.54
C LYS A 239 -1.69 29.62 -19.15
N PHE A 240 -2.77 29.01 -18.65
CA PHE A 240 -2.73 28.21 -17.42
C PHE A 240 -1.69 27.09 -17.51
N LEU A 241 -1.75 26.29 -18.56
CA LEU A 241 -0.85 25.16 -18.75
C LEU A 241 0.62 25.57 -18.78
N GLY A 242 0.93 26.71 -19.41
CA GLY A 242 2.28 27.29 -19.43
C GLY A 242 2.78 27.67 -18.04
N ALA A 243 1.97 28.42 -17.28
CA ALA A 243 2.29 28.83 -15.91
C ALA A 243 2.42 27.61 -14.97
N PHE A 244 1.50 26.66 -15.08
CA PHE A 244 1.51 25.47 -14.25
C PHE A 244 2.75 24.60 -14.52
N LYS A 245 3.12 24.36 -15.78
CA LYS A 245 4.35 23.62 -16.13
C LYS A 245 5.61 24.31 -15.61
N LYS A 246 5.67 25.64 -15.66
CA LYS A 246 6.77 26.41 -15.07
C LYS A 246 6.86 26.16 -13.56
N SER A 247 5.74 26.26 -12.86
CA SER A 247 5.68 26.06 -11.40
C SER A 247 6.01 24.61 -11.00
N LEU A 248 5.64 23.60 -11.80
CA LEU A 248 6.06 22.22 -11.58
C LEU A 248 7.58 22.11 -11.61
N LEU A 249 8.24 22.69 -12.63
CA LEU A 249 9.71 22.68 -12.76
C LEU A 249 10.41 23.37 -11.58
N GLU A 250 9.85 24.43 -11.03
CA GLU A 250 10.40 25.15 -9.87
C GLU A 250 10.33 24.30 -8.57
N LYS A 251 9.52 23.26 -8.54
CA LYS A 251 9.33 22.38 -7.37
C LYS A 251 10.04 21.02 -7.48
N VAL A 252 10.73 20.75 -8.59
CA VAL A 252 11.40 19.47 -8.86
C VAL A 252 12.41 19.08 -7.77
N ASP A 253 13.15 20.05 -7.23
CA ASP A 253 14.15 19.79 -6.17
C ASP A 253 13.50 19.24 -4.88
N VAL A 254 12.24 19.62 -4.61
CA VAL A 254 11.47 19.17 -3.43
C VAL A 254 10.62 17.95 -3.76
N TYR A 255 10.05 17.93 -4.96
CA TYR A 255 9.16 16.88 -5.45
C TYR A 255 9.66 16.32 -6.79
N PRO A 256 10.64 15.40 -6.80
CA PRO A 256 11.27 14.90 -8.03
C PRO A 256 10.32 14.28 -9.04
N PHE A 257 9.18 13.73 -8.62
CA PHE A 257 8.16 13.15 -9.49
C PHE A 257 7.46 14.19 -10.39
N LEU A 258 7.61 15.49 -10.10
CA LEU A 258 7.07 16.59 -10.93
C LEU A 258 7.98 16.92 -12.13
N ASP A 259 9.17 16.28 -12.22
CA ASP A 259 10.07 16.46 -13.36
C ASP A 259 9.41 15.91 -14.64
N PRO A 260 9.19 16.76 -15.67
CA PRO A 260 8.63 16.30 -16.94
C PRO A 260 9.46 15.21 -17.63
N PHE A 261 10.76 15.13 -17.32
CA PHE A 261 11.67 14.14 -17.89
C PHE A 261 11.61 12.79 -17.15
N SER A 262 11.13 12.76 -15.90
CA SER A 262 10.89 11.49 -15.21
C SER A 262 9.71 10.74 -15.79
N GLY A 263 8.75 11.44 -16.39
CA GLY A 263 7.52 10.87 -16.93
C GLY A 263 6.55 10.32 -15.88
N GLU A 264 6.81 10.59 -14.59
CA GLU A 264 5.97 10.08 -13.51
C GLU A 264 4.66 10.87 -13.34
N PHE A 265 4.69 12.19 -13.56
CA PHE A 265 3.53 13.07 -13.52
C PHE A 265 3.42 13.90 -14.77
N SER A 266 2.23 13.97 -15.36
CA SER A 266 1.92 14.94 -16.40
C SER A 266 0.46 15.40 -16.30
N TYR A 267 0.24 16.66 -16.70
CA TYR A 267 -1.09 17.23 -16.87
C TYR A 267 -1.19 17.85 -18.25
N GLN A 268 -2.18 17.38 -19.02
CA GLN A 268 -2.45 17.90 -20.37
C GLN A 268 -3.92 17.68 -20.74
N ASP A 269 -4.51 18.67 -21.41
CA ASP A 269 -5.90 18.63 -21.93
C ASP A 269 -6.93 18.21 -20.86
N GLY A 270 -6.77 18.73 -19.63
CA GLY A 270 -7.67 18.43 -18.52
C GLY A 270 -7.47 17.04 -17.87
N THR A 271 -6.41 16.32 -18.24
CA THR A 271 -6.17 14.95 -17.76
C THR A 271 -4.84 14.85 -17.03
N ILE A 272 -4.86 14.19 -15.87
CA ILE A 272 -3.66 13.80 -15.13
C ILE A 272 -3.24 12.40 -15.59
N LEU A 273 -1.96 12.23 -15.93
CA LEU A 273 -1.30 10.94 -16.00
C LEU A 273 -0.29 10.88 -14.86
N PHE A 274 -0.42 9.88 -13.99
CA PHE A 274 0.49 9.65 -12.88
C PHE A 274 0.85 8.17 -12.80
N THR A 275 2.15 7.88 -12.89
CA THR A 275 2.73 6.53 -12.85
C THR A 275 3.75 6.37 -11.73
N GLY A 276 4.01 7.44 -10.96
CA GLY A 276 4.96 7.45 -9.87
C GLY A 276 4.45 6.73 -8.62
N GLU A 277 5.37 6.29 -7.80
CA GLU A 277 5.11 5.72 -6.48
C GLU A 277 5.57 6.71 -5.40
N VAL A 278 4.73 7.72 -5.11
CA VAL A 278 5.03 8.70 -4.06
C VAL A 278 3.90 8.75 -3.03
N PRO A 279 4.23 9.17 -1.78
CA PRO A 279 3.22 9.41 -0.76
C PRO A 279 2.15 10.39 -1.23
N TRP A 280 0.87 10.10 -0.94
CA TRP A 280 -0.24 11.00 -1.32
C TRP A 280 -0.09 12.40 -0.80
N LYS A 281 0.49 12.56 0.40
CA LYS A 281 0.81 13.86 0.97
C LYS A 281 1.73 14.64 0.05
N ASP A 282 2.78 14.00 -0.44
CA ASP A 282 3.75 14.63 -1.32
C ASP A 282 3.12 14.97 -2.68
N LEU A 283 2.27 14.05 -3.21
CA LEU A 283 1.53 14.30 -4.45
C LEU A 283 0.61 15.51 -4.32
N ILE A 284 -0.21 15.58 -3.25
CA ILE A 284 -1.13 16.68 -2.99
C ILE A 284 -0.35 17.98 -2.75
N HIS A 285 0.72 17.94 -1.93
CA HIS A 285 1.54 19.12 -1.67
C HIS A 285 2.24 19.60 -2.92
N GLY A 286 2.90 18.71 -3.68
CA GLY A 286 3.60 19.08 -4.89
C GLY A 286 2.69 19.71 -5.94
N ILE A 287 1.53 19.10 -6.21
CA ILE A 287 0.54 19.64 -7.16
C ILE A 287 -0.11 20.92 -6.60
N GLY A 288 -0.49 20.93 -5.31
CA GLY A 288 -1.15 22.07 -4.68
C GLY A 288 -0.28 23.31 -4.59
N GLU A 289 0.98 23.15 -4.19
CA GLU A 289 1.94 24.27 -4.17
C GLU A 289 2.24 24.80 -5.57
N SER A 290 2.38 23.90 -6.55
CA SER A 290 2.59 24.28 -7.94
C SER A 290 1.39 25.03 -8.53
N LEU A 291 0.18 24.56 -8.23
CA LEU A 291 -1.05 25.24 -8.65
C LEU A 291 -1.16 26.64 -8.02
N ARG A 292 -0.87 26.75 -6.71
CA ARG A 292 -0.88 28.05 -6.02
C ARG A 292 0.12 29.03 -6.62
N ALA A 293 1.34 28.58 -6.88
CA ALA A 293 2.38 29.41 -7.51
C ALA A 293 1.94 29.85 -8.92
N ALA A 294 1.41 28.95 -9.73
CA ALA A 294 0.92 29.26 -11.07
C ALA A 294 -0.21 30.29 -11.05
N LEU A 295 -1.17 30.17 -10.14
CA LEU A 295 -2.27 31.13 -10.01
C LEU A 295 -1.79 32.49 -9.52
N SER A 296 -0.82 32.53 -8.60
CA SER A 296 -0.20 33.80 -8.14
C SER A 296 0.52 34.51 -9.26
N ASP A 297 1.34 33.80 -10.05
CA ASP A 297 2.01 34.36 -11.24
C ASP A 297 0.99 34.94 -12.25
N LEU A 298 -0.10 34.21 -12.47
CA LEU A 298 -1.16 34.63 -13.39
C LEU A 298 -1.95 35.86 -12.88
N GLU A 299 -2.15 35.99 -11.56
CA GLU A 299 -2.76 37.20 -10.98
C GLU A 299 -1.90 38.45 -11.15
N GLU A 300 -0.57 38.31 -11.02
CA GLU A 300 0.37 39.41 -11.27
C GLU A 300 0.41 39.83 -12.73
N GLU A 301 0.35 38.85 -13.65
CA GLU A 301 0.36 39.13 -15.09
C GLU A 301 -0.97 39.68 -15.62
N LEU A 302 -2.09 39.44 -14.94
CA LEU A 302 -3.44 39.81 -15.36
C LEU A 302 -4.09 40.86 -14.44
N PRO A 303 -3.47 42.07 -14.26
CA PRO A 303 -3.84 43.05 -13.23
C PRO A 303 -5.27 43.61 -13.33
N LYS A 304 -5.95 43.41 -14.45
CA LYS A 304 -7.35 43.83 -14.67
C LYS A 304 -8.38 42.85 -14.06
N ASN A 305 -7.97 41.67 -13.66
CA ASN A 305 -8.85 40.61 -13.17
C ASN A 305 -8.66 40.29 -11.67
N LYS A 306 -8.86 41.29 -10.81
CA LYS A 306 -8.93 41.11 -9.34
C LYS A 306 -10.02 40.09 -8.89
N MET A 307 -10.74 39.50 -9.84
CA MET A 307 -11.77 38.49 -9.58
C MET A 307 -11.28 37.04 -9.78
N LEU A 308 -10.03 36.81 -10.21
CA LEU A 308 -9.53 35.46 -10.44
C LEU A 308 -9.52 34.65 -9.12
N SER A 309 -8.90 35.19 -8.08
CA SER A 309 -8.83 34.57 -6.76
C SER A 309 -10.23 34.34 -6.17
N LEU A 310 -11.15 35.28 -6.35
CA LEU A 310 -12.52 35.15 -5.83
C LEU A 310 -13.32 34.07 -6.56
N LYS A 311 -13.24 34.03 -7.88
CA LYS A 311 -13.87 32.98 -8.71
C LYS A 311 -13.25 31.62 -8.45
N TRP A 312 -11.92 31.57 -8.35
CA TRP A 312 -11.19 30.35 -8.04
C TRP A 312 -11.62 29.77 -6.69
N LYS A 313 -11.73 30.62 -5.65
CA LYS A 313 -12.17 30.20 -4.33
C LYS A 313 -13.59 29.59 -4.35
N ALA A 314 -14.50 30.19 -5.11
CA ALA A 314 -15.87 29.66 -5.25
C ALA A 314 -15.89 28.31 -5.99
N GLU A 315 -15.06 28.12 -7.02
CA GLU A 315 -14.94 26.85 -7.74
C GLU A 315 -14.34 25.75 -6.84
N LEU A 316 -13.31 26.09 -6.04
CA LEU A 316 -12.73 25.16 -5.07
C LEU A 316 -13.73 24.75 -3.99
N GLU A 317 -14.47 25.70 -3.40
CA GLU A 317 -15.49 25.40 -2.40
C GLU A 317 -16.55 24.46 -2.97
N SER A 318 -16.99 24.68 -4.21
CA SER A 318 -17.92 23.80 -4.92
C SER A 318 -17.36 22.38 -5.07
N THR A 319 -16.06 22.25 -5.44
CA THR A 319 -15.41 20.94 -5.59
C THR A 319 -15.26 20.24 -4.25
N PHE A 320 -14.89 20.96 -3.20
CA PHE A 320 -14.74 20.41 -1.86
C PHE A 320 -16.06 19.93 -1.27
N GLU A 321 -17.15 20.65 -1.52
CA GLU A 321 -18.49 20.20 -1.12
C GLU A 321 -18.90 18.93 -1.86
N ALA A 322 -18.67 18.86 -3.18
CA ALA A 322 -19.00 17.70 -4.01
C ALA A 322 -18.23 16.44 -3.59
N HIS A 323 -16.98 16.59 -3.11
CA HIS A 323 -16.10 15.48 -2.73
C HIS A 323 -15.82 15.39 -1.22
N ARG A 324 -16.59 16.07 -0.38
CA ARG A 324 -16.35 16.19 1.08
C ARG A 324 -16.23 14.83 1.76
N GLU A 325 -17.11 13.90 1.41
CA GLU A 325 -17.15 12.56 2.00
C GLU A 325 -15.92 11.74 1.60
N ALA A 326 -15.54 11.79 0.33
CA ALA A 326 -14.34 11.17 -0.21
C ALA A 326 -13.07 11.76 0.44
N MET A 327 -12.94 13.07 0.52
CA MET A 327 -11.80 13.74 1.15
C MET A 327 -11.64 13.40 2.62
N ARG A 328 -12.74 13.30 3.39
CA ARG A 328 -12.71 12.84 4.78
C ARG A 328 -12.28 11.40 4.92
N ARG A 329 -12.81 10.52 4.06
CA ARG A 329 -12.42 9.10 4.02
C ARG A 329 -10.94 8.94 3.72
N LEU A 330 -10.41 9.73 2.79
CA LEU A 330 -8.99 9.75 2.40
C LEU A 330 -8.09 10.46 3.43
N GLY A 331 -8.67 11.14 4.44
CA GLY A 331 -7.92 11.90 5.45
C GLY A 331 -7.17 13.10 4.90
N VAL A 332 -7.63 13.66 3.77
CA VAL A 332 -6.95 14.76 3.04
C VAL A 332 -7.72 16.08 3.09
N ASP A 333 -8.88 16.14 3.71
CA ASP A 333 -9.76 17.32 3.83
C ASP A 333 -9.05 18.53 4.45
N VAL A 334 -8.31 18.33 5.55
CA VAL A 334 -7.55 19.40 6.21
C VAL A 334 -6.42 19.90 5.34
N MET A 335 -5.73 18.99 4.64
CA MET A 335 -4.62 19.32 3.76
C MET A 335 -5.08 20.11 2.54
N PHE A 336 -6.16 19.67 1.88
CA PHE A 336 -6.75 20.41 0.77
C PHE A 336 -7.19 21.81 1.21
N SER A 337 -7.84 21.93 2.36
CA SER A 337 -8.24 23.24 2.91
C SER A 337 -7.05 24.16 3.16
N SER A 338 -5.90 23.64 3.61
CA SER A 338 -4.72 24.48 3.89
C SER A 338 -3.91 24.86 2.64
N LEU A 339 -3.95 24.02 1.60
CA LEU A 339 -3.17 24.24 0.38
C LEU A 339 -3.88 25.13 -0.65
N PHE A 340 -5.19 25.06 -0.68
CA PHE A 340 -5.98 25.70 -1.73
C PHE A 340 -6.83 26.90 -1.23
N GLN A 341 -6.79 27.24 0.05
CA GLN A 341 -7.34 28.49 0.60
C GLN A 341 -6.33 29.63 0.55
#